data_f480666f24d1ff5bdc139a0bf2311f1a
#
_entry.id   f480666f24d1ff5bdc139a0bf2311f1a
#
_cell.length_a   1.000
_cell.length_b   1.000
_cell.length_c   1.000
_cell.angle_alpha   90.00
_cell.angle_beta   90.00
_cell.angle_gamma   90.00
#
_symmetry.space_group_name_H-M   'P 1'
#
loop_
_entity.id
_entity.type
_entity.pdbx_description
1 polymer ?
#
loop_
_entity_poly.entity_id
_entity_poly.type
_entity_poly.pdbx_seq_one_letter_code
_entity_poly.pdbx_strand_id
1 'polypeptide(L)'
;MALSTSTVNGFTVEIHYDQDGESPRGWTHGCELAYSHRRYDFPNDAGVNFDDFGGWAEIAEHLTETEGALVVLPVNMIDHSGLAFRVGRGFPEDPGGWDSGQIGLAYVTPKNWEETQGTPWTGSEADQEQARRLIESDVETYGQYVNGEVYGYVIKDFDGEQVESLWGMYGYDYAEQEAADVARGLTHEAKCSGTLNRHSGELEHEGPCALHPDA
;
A
#
# COMPACT_ATOMS: atom_id res chain seq x y z
N MET A 1 3.74 19.49 -5.42
CA MET A 1 4.93 19.35 -6.30
C MET A 1 5.16 17.86 -6.49
N ALA A 2 5.32 17.40 -7.74
CA ALA A 2 5.57 16.00 -8.02
C ALA A 2 6.88 15.55 -7.37
N LEU A 3 6.88 14.34 -6.82
CA LEU A 3 8.06 13.66 -6.29
C LEU A 3 8.91 13.11 -7.45
N SER A 4 8.24 12.52 -8.44
CA SER A 4 8.86 12.07 -9.70
C SER A 4 7.94 12.36 -10.88
N THR A 5 8.53 12.38 -12.07
CA THR A 5 7.82 12.55 -13.34
C THR A 5 8.47 11.66 -14.37
N SER A 6 7.66 10.87 -15.07
CA SER A 6 8.10 9.97 -16.15
C SER A 6 7.16 10.07 -17.36
N THR A 7 7.53 9.47 -18.49
CA THR A 7 6.66 9.38 -19.65
C THR A 7 6.44 7.92 -20.00
N VAL A 8 5.17 7.52 -20.07
CA VAL A 8 4.73 6.16 -20.40
C VAL A 8 3.64 6.24 -21.46
N ASN A 9 3.84 5.54 -22.58
CA ASN A 9 2.89 5.49 -23.70
C ASN A 9 2.47 6.91 -24.20
N GLY A 10 3.42 7.89 -24.15
CA GLY A 10 3.15 9.28 -24.54
C GLY A 10 2.41 10.14 -23.52
N PHE A 11 2.01 9.56 -22.39
CA PHE A 11 1.43 10.28 -21.26
C PHE A 11 2.52 10.70 -20.25
N THR A 12 2.34 11.86 -19.64
CA THR A 12 3.15 12.27 -18.49
C THR A 12 2.56 11.70 -17.22
N VAL A 13 3.36 10.93 -16.49
CA VAL A 13 3.00 10.30 -15.21
C VAL A 13 3.74 11.04 -14.10
N GLU A 14 3.00 11.59 -13.15
CA GLU A 14 3.52 12.28 -11.97
C GLU A 14 3.15 11.50 -10.72
N ILE A 15 4.13 11.21 -9.85
CA ILE A 15 3.90 10.64 -8.51
C ILE A 15 4.01 11.75 -7.47
N HIS A 16 3.09 11.75 -6.51
CA HIS A 16 3.00 12.74 -5.45
C HIS A 16 2.86 12.05 -4.09
N TYR A 17 3.33 12.70 -3.02
CA TYR A 17 2.92 12.31 -1.67
C TYR A 17 1.43 12.59 -1.47
N ASP A 18 0.72 11.63 -0.88
CA ASP A 18 -0.64 11.84 -0.38
C ASP A 18 -0.56 12.35 1.07
N GLN A 19 -0.86 13.64 1.26
CA GLN A 19 -0.79 14.29 2.58
C GLN A 19 -2.01 13.98 3.45
N ASP A 20 -3.09 13.52 2.83
CA ASP A 20 -4.36 13.19 3.47
C ASP A 20 -4.58 11.66 3.54
N GLY A 21 -3.51 10.88 3.35
CA GLY A 21 -3.55 9.41 3.37
C GLY A 21 -4.19 8.87 4.63
N GLU A 22 -5.22 8.04 4.48
CA GLU A 22 -5.94 7.44 5.59
C GLU A 22 -5.19 6.25 6.18
N SER A 23 -5.46 5.92 7.45
CA SER A 23 -4.89 4.71 8.06
C SER A 23 -5.45 3.45 7.41
N PRO A 24 -4.60 2.48 7.01
CA PRO A 24 -5.06 1.21 6.46
C PRO A 24 -5.87 0.39 7.47
N ARG A 25 -5.83 0.75 8.76
CA ARG A 25 -6.63 0.11 9.81
C ARG A 25 -8.11 0.52 9.80
N GLY A 26 -8.48 1.52 9.02
CA GLY A 26 -9.88 1.93 8.80
C GLY A 26 -10.66 1.05 7.83
N TRP A 27 -10.02 0.12 7.13
CA TRP A 27 -10.62 -0.73 6.09
C TRP A 27 -10.56 -2.21 6.45
N THR A 28 -11.10 -3.08 5.58
CA THR A 28 -10.92 -4.53 5.71
C THR A 28 -9.43 -4.85 5.61
N HIS A 29 -8.91 -5.53 6.62
CA HIS A 29 -7.51 -5.89 6.73
C HIS A 29 -7.37 -7.41 6.99
N GLY A 30 -6.21 -7.94 6.62
CA GLY A 30 -5.95 -9.39 6.68
C GLY A 30 -5.59 -9.90 8.07
N CYS A 31 -5.17 -8.99 8.98
CA CYS A 31 -4.81 -9.36 10.36
C CYS A 31 -5.15 -8.26 11.34
N GLU A 32 -5.27 -8.60 12.62
CA GLU A 32 -5.34 -7.68 13.73
C GLU A 32 -3.94 -7.41 14.31
N LEU A 33 -3.75 -6.24 14.92
CA LEU A 33 -2.50 -5.81 15.54
C LEU A 33 -2.70 -5.61 17.04
N ALA A 34 -1.80 -6.16 17.85
CA ALA A 34 -1.73 -5.93 19.28
C ALA A 34 -0.33 -5.40 19.61
N TYR A 35 -0.14 -4.10 19.50
CA TYR A 35 1.14 -3.42 19.67
C TYR A 35 1.16 -2.58 20.94
N SER A 36 2.32 -2.51 21.57
CA SER A 36 2.58 -1.64 22.72
C SER A 36 3.97 -1.01 22.58
N HIS A 37 4.04 0.29 22.70
CA HIS A 37 5.30 1.02 22.70
C HIS A 37 5.23 2.27 23.58
N ARG A 38 6.32 2.56 24.30
CA ARG A 38 6.37 3.66 25.28
C ARG A 38 6.29 5.08 24.67
N ARG A 39 6.61 5.23 23.38
CA ARG A 39 6.70 6.54 22.69
C ARG A 39 5.65 6.74 21.61
N TYR A 40 5.07 5.66 21.12
CA TYR A 40 4.16 5.69 19.99
C TYR A 40 2.81 5.11 20.38
N ASP A 41 1.75 5.72 19.90
CA ASP A 41 0.38 5.21 20.01
C ASP A 41 0.10 4.32 18.80
N PHE A 42 0.22 3.02 18.99
CA PHE A 42 0.04 2.01 17.97
C PHE A 42 -1.28 1.25 18.15
N PRO A 43 -1.78 0.57 17.10
CA PRO A 43 -2.98 -0.24 17.18
C PRO A 43 -2.90 -1.32 18.25
N ASN A 44 -4.01 -1.49 18.96
CA ASN A 44 -4.25 -2.58 19.90
C ASN A 44 -5.70 -3.02 19.71
N ASP A 45 -5.94 -3.76 18.63
CA ASP A 45 -7.29 -4.08 18.15
C ASP A 45 -8.08 -4.94 19.14
N ALA A 46 -7.39 -5.86 19.84
CA ALA A 46 -8.00 -6.66 20.91
C ALA A 46 -8.18 -5.92 22.24
N GLY A 47 -7.66 -4.70 22.37
CA GLY A 47 -7.73 -3.94 23.64
C GLY A 47 -6.97 -4.60 24.79
N VAL A 48 -5.89 -5.32 24.50
CA VAL A 48 -5.09 -6.03 25.51
C VAL A 48 -4.46 -5.05 26.47
N ASN A 49 -4.62 -5.28 27.77
CA ASN A 49 -3.81 -4.60 28.77
C ASN A 49 -2.51 -5.40 28.98
N PHE A 50 -1.43 -4.95 28.39
CA PHE A 50 -0.14 -5.66 28.36
C PHE A 50 0.47 -5.88 29.74
N ASP A 51 0.13 -5.03 30.73
CA ASP A 51 0.63 -5.14 32.11
C ASP A 51 0.01 -6.34 32.86
N ASP A 52 -1.07 -6.92 32.35
CA ASP A 52 -1.72 -8.09 32.98
C ASP A 52 -1.02 -9.40 32.64
N PHE A 53 0.02 -9.39 31.77
CA PHE A 53 0.71 -10.56 31.26
C PHE A 53 2.21 -10.54 31.57
N GLY A 54 2.79 -11.73 31.77
CA GLY A 54 4.22 -11.90 32.03
C GLY A 54 5.10 -11.78 30.78
N GLY A 55 4.52 -11.66 29.59
CA GLY A 55 5.23 -11.47 28.34
C GLY A 55 4.44 -11.87 27.08
N TRP A 56 5.07 -11.72 25.94
CA TRP A 56 4.43 -11.92 24.62
C TRP A 56 3.86 -13.32 24.39
N ALA A 57 4.43 -14.37 25.03
CA ALA A 57 3.92 -15.72 24.90
C ALA A 57 2.54 -15.90 25.57
N GLU A 58 2.34 -15.31 26.75
CA GLU A 58 1.06 -15.34 27.44
C GLU A 58 0.00 -14.51 26.68
N ILE A 59 0.40 -13.39 26.09
CA ILE A 59 -0.49 -12.59 25.25
C ILE A 59 -0.91 -13.38 24.00
N ALA A 60 0.02 -14.09 23.34
CA ALA A 60 -0.30 -14.92 22.18
C ALA A 60 -1.29 -16.04 22.54
N GLU A 61 -1.12 -16.68 23.71
CA GLU A 61 -2.05 -17.70 24.21
C GLU A 61 -3.44 -17.07 24.48
N HIS A 62 -3.47 -15.91 25.14
CA HIS A 62 -4.70 -15.14 25.39
C HIS A 62 -5.44 -14.79 24.09
N LEU A 63 -4.76 -14.27 23.08
CA LEU A 63 -5.37 -13.97 21.76
C LEU A 63 -5.93 -15.20 21.08
N THR A 64 -5.25 -16.35 21.24
CA THR A 64 -5.73 -17.63 20.70
C THR A 64 -7.01 -18.09 21.42
N GLU A 65 -7.07 -17.93 22.74
CA GLU A 65 -8.20 -18.37 23.55
C GLU A 65 -9.42 -17.44 23.47
N THR A 66 -9.20 -16.11 23.42
CA THR A 66 -10.29 -15.10 23.51
C THR A 66 -10.74 -14.62 22.14
N GLU A 67 -9.82 -14.37 21.22
CA GLU A 67 -10.12 -13.89 19.86
C GLU A 67 -10.23 -15.02 18.84
N GLY A 68 -9.89 -16.26 19.25
CA GLY A 68 -9.84 -17.40 18.36
C GLY A 68 -8.77 -17.27 17.28
N ALA A 69 -7.65 -16.60 17.59
CA ALA A 69 -6.60 -16.36 16.61
C ALA A 69 -6.09 -17.67 15.98
N LEU A 70 -6.14 -17.73 14.66
CA LEU A 70 -5.74 -18.90 13.86
C LEU A 70 -4.21 -18.98 13.70
N VAL A 71 -3.57 -17.82 13.56
CA VAL A 71 -2.13 -17.64 13.47
C VAL A 71 -1.77 -16.38 14.26
N VAL A 72 -0.72 -16.45 15.08
CA VAL A 72 -0.18 -15.31 15.85
C VAL A 72 1.32 -15.23 15.56
N LEU A 73 1.81 -14.09 15.14
CA LEU A 73 3.22 -13.86 14.83
C LEU A 73 3.78 -12.65 15.57
N PRO A 74 5.03 -12.71 16.08
CA PRO A 74 5.67 -11.57 16.68
C PRO A 74 6.00 -10.50 15.64
N VAL A 75 5.85 -9.24 16.05
CA VAL A 75 6.26 -8.09 15.24
C VAL A 75 7.31 -7.31 16.00
N ASN A 76 8.43 -7.07 15.32
CA ASN A 76 9.53 -6.27 15.80
C ASN A 76 9.55 -4.92 15.07
N MET A 77 10.06 -3.93 15.75
CA MET A 77 10.27 -2.59 15.20
C MET A 77 11.73 -2.17 15.41
N ILE A 78 12.29 -1.48 14.44
CA ILE A 78 13.52 -0.71 14.58
C ILE A 78 13.21 0.78 14.41
N ASP A 79 13.77 1.61 15.27
CA ASP A 79 13.62 3.07 15.27
C ASP A 79 14.97 3.72 14.95
N HIS A 80 15.28 3.78 13.65
CA HIS A 80 16.55 4.34 13.17
C HIS A 80 16.31 5.14 11.88
N SER A 81 16.20 6.46 11.98
CA SER A 81 15.89 7.37 10.85
C SER A 81 14.53 7.13 10.17
N GLY A 82 13.58 6.56 10.90
CA GLY A 82 12.26 6.12 10.48
C GLY A 82 11.90 4.85 11.23
N LEU A 83 10.67 4.40 11.09
CA LEU A 83 10.19 3.19 11.72
C LEU A 83 10.13 2.06 10.69
N ALA A 84 10.85 0.95 10.93
CA ALA A 84 10.66 -0.25 10.15
C ALA A 84 10.06 -1.36 11.02
N PHE A 85 9.10 -2.08 10.45
CA PHE A 85 8.39 -3.19 11.10
C PHE A 85 8.76 -4.50 10.43
N ARG A 86 8.86 -5.57 11.21
CA ARG A 86 9.23 -6.89 10.71
C ARG A 86 8.49 -7.98 11.45
N VAL A 87 7.87 -8.88 10.71
CA VAL A 87 7.22 -10.08 11.23
C VAL A 87 8.25 -11.19 11.49
N GLY A 88 8.09 -11.90 12.60
CA GLY A 88 8.94 -13.03 12.96
C GLY A 88 10.20 -12.62 13.72
N ARG A 89 11.37 -13.01 13.22
CA ARG A 89 12.65 -12.72 13.89
C ARG A 89 13.01 -11.24 13.77
N GLY A 90 13.73 -10.71 14.77
CA GLY A 90 14.20 -9.33 14.78
C GLY A 90 15.13 -8.97 13.61
N PHE A 91 15.70 -7.79 13.65
CA PHE A 91 16.47 -7.21 12.56
C PHE A 91 17.91 -7.76 12.55
N PRO A 92 18.38 -8.37 11.43
CA PRO A 92 19.75 -8.88 11.31
C PRO A 92 20.81 -7.77 11.41
N GLU A 93 20.44 -6.55 11.01
CA GLU A 93 21.28 -5.35 11.05
C GLU A 93 21.47 -4.80 12.47
N ASP A 94 20.62 -5.19 13.42
CA ASP A 94 20.73 -4.86 14.84
C ASP A 94 20.71 -6.12 15.73
N PRO A 95 21.76 -6.98 15.64
CA PRO A 95 21.80 -8.25 16.38
C PRO A 95 21.89 -8.05 17.90
N GLY A 96 22.24 -6.85 18.35
CA GLY A 96 22.29 -6.48 19.77
C GLY A 96 20.96 -6.00 20.33
N GLY A 97 19.96 -5.71 19.49
CA GLY A 97 18.67 -5.16 19.90
C GLY A 97 18.76 -3.77 20.55
N TRP A 98 19.71 -2.92 20.10
CA TRP A 98 19.90 -1.59 20.66
C TRP A 98 18.82 -0.61 20.22
N ASP A 99 18.49 -0.65 18.93
CA ASP A 99 17.51 0.23 18.29
C ASP A 99 16.25 -0.55 17.88
N SER A 100 16.23 -1.88 18.04
CA SER A 100 15.12 -2.74 17.70
C SER A 100 14.61 -3.57 18.87
N GLY A 101 13.36 -4.02 18.77
CA GLY A 101 12.73 -4.91 19.74
C GLY A 101 11.37 -5.38 19.31
N GLN A 102 10.87 -6.40 19.97
CA GLN A 102 9.49 -6.82 19.79
C GLN A 102 8.56 -5.76 20.40
N ILE A 103 7.63 -5.28 19.59
CA ILE A 103 6.63 -4.27 20.00
C ILE A 103 5.23 -4.86 20.10
N GLY A 104 5.02 -6.08 19.61
CA GLY A 104 3.69 -6.65 19.60
C GLY A 104 3.57 -7.97 18.87
N LEU A 105 2.32 -8.27 18.61
CA LEU A 105 1.86 -9.43 17.87
C LEU A 105 0.92 -8.97 16.75
N ALA A 106 0.96 -9.68 15.62
CA ALA A 106 -0.05 -9.60 14.58
C ALA A 106 -0.71 -10.98 14.44
N TYR A 107 -2.03 -11.00 14.25
CA TYR A 107 -2.76 -12.25 14.27
C TYR A 107 -3.95 -12.26 13.32
N VAL A 108 -4.26 -13.43 12.75
CA VAL A 108 -5.41 -13.65 11.87
C VAL A 108 -6.52 -14.30 12.65
N THR A 109 -7.71 -13.69 12.67
CA THR A 109 -8.93 -14.28 13.23
C THR A 109 -9.72 -15.04 12.17
N PRO A 110 -10.69 -15.91 12.56
CA PRO A 110 -11.61 -16.52 11.60
C PRO A 110 -12.34 -15.49 10.72
N LYS A 111 -12.67 -14.34 11.29
CA LYS A 111 -13.32 -13.24 10.57
C LYS A 111 -12.40 -12.66 9.48
N ASN A 112 -11.14 -12.29 9.82
CA ASN A 112 -10.19 -11.78 8.82
C ASN A 112 -9.99 -12.79 7.69
N TRP A 113 -9.86 -14.08 8.05
CA TRP A 113 -9.69 -15.15 7.06
C TRP A 113 -10.89 -15.25 6.10
N GLU A 114 -12.12 -15.28 6.64
CA GLU A 114 -13.33 -15.35 5.82
C GLU A 114 -13.48 -14.13 4.90
N GLU A 115 -13.26 -12.93 5.43
CA GLU A 115 -13.39 -11.67 4.68
C GLU A 115 -12.34 -11.54 3.57
N THR A 116 -11.12 -12.06 3.77
CA THR A 116 -10.03 -11.92 2.80
C THR A 116 -9.90 -13.10 1.85
N GLN A 117 -10.17 -14.34 2.31
CA GLN A 117 -9.98 -15.55 1.51
C GLN A 117 -11.28 -16.12 0.94
N GLY A 118 -12.42 -15.82 1.57
CA GLY A 118 -13.73 -16.34 1.15
C GLY A 118 -13.86 -17.87 1.23
N THR A 119 -12.91 -18.54 1.88
CA THR A 119 -12.87 -20.02 2.02
C THR A 119 -12.68 -20.42 3.48
N PRO A 120 -13.23 -21.58 3.91
CA PRO A 120 -13.05 -22.05 5.28
C PRO A 120 -11.58 -22.30 5.62
N TRP A 121 -11.18 -21.91 6.83
CA TRP A 121 -9.90 -22.28 7.40
C TRP A 121 -9.82 -23.80 7.64
N THR A 122 -8.80 -24.46 7.14
CA THR A 122 -8.59 -25.91 7.33
C THR A 122 -7.39 -26.21 8.23
N GLY A 123 -6.55 -25.23 8.51
CA GLY A 123 -5.32 -25.41 9.27
C GLY A 123 -4.21 -26.08 8.47
N SER A 124 -4.38 -26.23 7.15
CA SER A 124 -3.36 -26.80 6.26
C SER A 124 -2.09 -25.93 6.24
N GLU A 125 -0.98 -26.51 5.79
CA GLU A 125 0.27 -25.74 5.60
C GLU A 125 0.08 -24.56 4.62
N ALA A 126 -0.75 -24.76 3.59
CA ALA A 126 -1.08 -23.70 2.64
C ALA A 126 -1.86 -22.54 3.29
N ASP A 127 -2.83 -22.85 4.16
CA ASP A 127 -3.58 -21.85 4.91
C ASP A 127 -2.66 -21.07 5.87
N GLN A 128 -1.79 -21.79 6.58
CA GLN A 128 -0.84 -21.17 7.51
C GLN A 128 0.13 -20.23 6.78
N GLU A 129 0.63 -20.64 5.62
CA GLU A 129 1.51 -19.80 4.80
C GLU A 129 0.75 -18.60 4.23
N GLN A 130 -0.50 -18.77 3.82
CA GLN A 130 -1.33 -17.66 3.35
C GLN A 130 -1.63 -16.66 4.48
N ALA A 131 -1.95 -17.15 5.68
CA ALA A 131 -2.15 -16.29 6.85
C ALA A 131 -0.88 -15.49 7.21
N ARG A 132 0.29 -16.12 7.09
CA ARG A 132 1.58 -15.42 7.25
C ARG A 132 1.73 -14.27 6.25
N ARG A 133 1.41 -14.50 4.98
CA ARG A 133 1.48 -13.47 3.93
C ARG A 133 0.51 -12.32 4.18
N LEU A 134 -0.70 -12.59 4.67
CA LEU A 134 -1.63 -11.55 5.08
C LEU A 134 -1.04 -10.68 6.18
N ILE A 135 -0.47 -11.30 7.22
CA ILE A 135 0.19 -10.58 8.30
C ILE A 135 1.37 -9.74 7.79
N GLU A 136 2.24 -10.33 6.96
CA GLU A 136 3.41 -9.62 6.42
C GLU A 136 3.01 -8.42 5.57
N SER A 137 2.01 -8.58 4.70
CA SER A 137 1.48 -7.50 3.87
C SER A 137 0.85 -6.37 4.67
N ASP A 138 0.02 -6.69 5.68
CA ASP A 138 -0.65 -5.68 6.50
C ASP A 138 0.35 -4.92 7.38
N VAL A 139 1.34 -5.62 7.94
CA VAL A 139 2.40 -5.00 8.74
C VAL A 139 3.27 -4.07 7.89
N GLU A 140 3.59 -4.46 6.65
CA GLU A 140 4.31 -3.63 5.69
C GLU A 140 3.51 -2.37 5.33
N THR A 141 2.24 -2.53 4.94
CA THR A 141 1.34 -1.43 4.60
C THR A 141 1.17 -0.44 5.77
N TYR A 142 1.03 -0.98 6.98
CA TYR A 142 0.98 -0.15 8.18
C TYR A 142 2.28 0.60 8.42
N GLY A 143 3.43 -0.03 8.19
CA GLY A 143 4.75 0.60 8.26
C GLY A 143 4.91 1.76 7.28
N GLN A 144 4.49 1.58 6.04
CA GLN A 144 4.48 2.62 5.00
C GLN A 144 3.61 3.80 5.44
N TYR A 145 2.40 3.53 5.94
CA TYR A 145 1.51 4.58 6.47
C TYR A 145 2.16 5.40 7.59
N VAL A 146 2.73 4.74 8.59
CA VAL A 146 3.36 5.41 9.76
C VAL A 146 4.54 6.29 9.34
N ASN A 147 5.26 5.91 8.28
CA ASN A 147 6.36 6.70 7.72
C ASN A 147 5.90 7.78 6.73
N GLY A 148 4.61 7.91 6.47
CA GLY A 148 4.08 8.85 5.48
C GLY A 148 4.39 8.45 4.04
N GLU A 149 4.68 7.18 3.79
CA GLU A 149 4.93 6.60 2.48
C GLU A 149 3.61 6.26 1.77
N VAL A 150 2.71 7.24 1.73
CA VAL A 150 1.45 7.18 1.00
C VAL A 150 1.52 8.11 -0.20
N TYR A 151 1.10 7.60 -1.34
CA TYR A 151 1.28 8.27 -2.62
C TYR A 151 -0.01 8.33 -3.43
N GLY A 152 0.01 9.21 -4.42
CA GLY A 152 -0.95 9.24 -5.50
C GLY A 152 -0.25 9.49 -6.82
N TYR A 153 -0.92 9.18 -7.92
CA TYR A 153 -0.44 9.56 -9.23
C TYR A 153 -1.42 10.46 -9.96
N VAL A 154 -0.88 11.25 -10.88
CA VAL A 154 -1.62 12.03 -11.85
C VAL A 154 -1.06 11.73 -13.23
N ILE A 155 -1.92 11.32 -14.16
CA ILE A 155 -1.55 11.07 -15.54
C ILE A 155 -2.12 12.19 -16.40
N LYS A 156 -1.25 12.79 -17.25
CA LYS A 156 -1.59 13.89 -18.14
C LYS A 156 -1.35 13.52 -19.59
N ASP A 157 -2.21 14.03 -20.47
CA ASP A 157 -2.01 13.91 -21.91
C ASP A 157 -0.90 14.87 -22.41
N PHE A 158 -0.70 14.91 -23.74
CA PHE A 158 0.30 15.76 -24.37
C PHE A 158 0.02 17.27 -24.26
N ASP A 159 -1.24 17.67 -24.06
CA ASP A 159 -1.64 19.05 -23.81
C ASP A 159 -1.44 19.46 -22.34
N GLY A 160 -1.07 18.50 -21.47
CA GLY A 160 -0.90 18.68 -20.03
C GLY A 160 -2.20 18.59 -19.24
N GLU A 161 -3.31 18.18 -19.90
CA GLU A 161 -4.59 17.98 -19.24
C GLU A 161 -4.59 16.65 -18.47
N GLN A 162 -5.10 16.66 -17.25
CA GLN A 162 -5.22 15.48 -16.44
C GLN A 162 -6.26 14.52 -17.04
N VAL A 163 -5.87 13.28 -17.30
CA VAL A 163 -6.74 12.23 -17.85
C VAL A 163 -7.07 11.15 -16.82
N GLU A 164 -6.20 10.94 -15.83
CA GLU A 164 -6.40 9.96 -14.76
C GLU A 164 -5.68 10.38 -13.48
N SER A 165 -6.16 9.94 -12.32
CA SER A 165 -5.48 10.06 -11.04
C SER A 165 -6.02 9.09 -10.02
N LEU A 166 -5.15 8.61 -9.13
CA LEU A 166 -5.52 7.78 -7.99
C LEU A 166 -4.63 8.14 -6.80
N TRP A 167 -5.21 8.08 -5.58
CA TRP A 167 -4.57 8.44 -4.33
C TRP A 167 -4.71 7.31 -3.31
N GLY A 168 -3.99 7.39 -2.20
CA GLY A 168 -4.08 6.39 -1.12
C GLY A 168 -3.30 5.11 -1.39
N MET A 169 -2.21 5.17 -2.16
CA MET A 169 -1.35 4.01 -2.42
C MET A 169 -0.18 3.96 -1.46
N TYR A 170 -0.01 2.83 -0.79
CA TYR A 170 1.09 2.61 0.15
C TYR A 170 2.30 2.05 -0.58
N GLY A 171 3.45 2.70 -0.38
CA GLY A 171 4.72 2.36 -1.03
C GLY A 171 4.90 3.01 -2.41
N TYR A 172 6.10 3.62 -2.59
CA TYR A 172 6.45 4.33 -3.83
C TYR A 172 6.47 3.40 -5.05
N ASP A 173 7.11 2.24 -4.93
CA ASP A 173 7.26 1.30 -6.05
C ASP A 173 5.91 0.79 -6.56
N TYR A 174 4.97 0.54 -5.64
CA TYR A 174 3.60 0.16 -6.00
C TYR A 174 2.87 1.28 -6.73
N ALA A 175 2.94 2.51 -6.23
CA ALA A 175 2.31 3.66 -6.86
C ALA A 175 2.89 3.94 -8.26
N GLU A 176 4.21 3.83 -8.42
CA GLU A 176 4.89 4.01 -9.71
C GLU A 176 4.51 2.92 -10.73
N GLN A 177 4.47 1.66 -10.28
CA GLN A 177 4.08 0.53 -11.14
C GLN A 177 2.63 0.64 -11.59
N GLU A 178 1.70 0.88 -10.66
CA GLU A 178 0.27 1.02 -10.95
C GLU A 178 0.02 2.17 -11.94
N ALA A 179 0.63 3.32 -11.69
CA ALA A 179 0.54 4.47 -12.59
C ALA A 179 1.05 4.14 -14.01
N ALA A 180 2.16 3.42 -14.10
CA ALA A 180 2.72 3.00 -15.39
C ALA A 180 1.82 1.98 -16.10
N ASP A 181 1.20 1.04 -15.37
CA ASP A 181 0.28 0.04 -15.93
C ASP A 181 -0.99 0.71 -16.46
N VAL A 182 -1.56 1.64 -15.70
CA VAL A 182 -2.71 2.45 -16.13
C VAL A 182 -2.35 3.26 -17.39
N ALA A 183 -1.21 3.97 -17.41
CA ALA A 183 -0.79 4.76 -18.56
C ALA A 183 -0.55 3.92 -19.83
N ARG A 184 -0.09 2.66 -19.69
CA ARG A 184 0.05 1.74 -20.83
C ARG A 184 -1.32 1.33 -21.40
N GLY A 185 -2.35 1.25 -20.56
CA GLY A 185 -3.71 0.91 -20.98
C GLY A 185 -4.49 2.08 -21.61
N LEU A 186 -4.05 3.32 -21.39
CA LEU A 186 -4.71 4.49 -21.97
C LEU A 186 -4.48 4.58 -23.47
N THR A 187 -5.51 5.04 -24.17
CA THR A 187 -5.43 5.38 -25.61
C THR A 187 -5.49 6.90 -25.75
N HIS A 188 -4.63 7.45 -26.61
CA HIS A 188 -4.76 8.86 -26.96
C HIS A 188 -6.06 9.03 -27.76
N GLU A 189 -7.00 9.80 -27.22
CA GLU A 189 -8.05 10.35 -28.07
C GLU A 189 -7.37 11.31 -29.04
N ALA A 190 -7.40 10.98 -30.31
CA ALA A 190 -6.81 11.82 -31.33
C ALA A 190 -7.62 13.12 -31.43
N LYS A 191 -7.19 14.13 -30.68
CA LYS A 191 -7.68 15.49 -30.87
C LYS A 191 -6.98 16.06 -32.12
N CYS A 192 -7.70 16.07 -33.22
CA CYS A 192 -7.24 16.81 -34.39
C CYS A 192 -7.44 18.31 -34.17
N SER A 193 -6.37 19.08 -34.07
CA SER A 193 -6.40 20.54 -33.98
C SER A 193 -6.64 21.25 -35.32
N GLY A 194 -6.95 20.47 -36.38
CA GLY A 194 -7.22 21.02 -37.71
C GLY A 194 -8.49 21.87 -37.73
N THR A 195 -8.40 23.02 -38.39
CA THR A 195 -9.54 23.87 -38.66
C THR A 195 -10.20 23.47 -39.95
N LEU A 196 -11.51 23.18 -39.93
CA LEU A 196 -12.24 22.87 -41.13
C LEU A 196 -12.33 24.12 -42.04
N ASN A 197 -11.70 24.05 -43.21
CA ASN A 197 -11.85 25.11 -44.21
C ASN A 197 -13.28 25.06 -44.77
N ARG A 198 -14.05 26.11 -44.47
CA ARG A 198 -15.48 26.20 -44.85
C ARG A 198 -15.71 26.27 -46.37
N HIS A 199 -14.66 26.56 -47.17
CA HIS A 199 -14.79 26.66 -48.62
C HIS A 199 -14.38 25.39 -49.38
N SER A 200 -13.34 24.67 -48.90
CA SER A 200 -12.88 23.44 -49.52
C SER A 200 -13.47 22.19 -48.84
N GLY A 201 -13.95 22.29 -47.59
CA GLY A 201 -14.35 21.16 -46.78
C GLY A 201 -13.18 20.31 -46.30
N GLU A 202 -11.94 20.77 -46.48
CA GLU A 202 -10.73 20.07 -46.06
C GLU A 202 -10.30 20.53 -44.67
N LEU A 203 -9.71 19.62 -43.90
CA LEU A 203 -9.09 19.90 -42.61
C LEU A 203 -7.70 20.47 -42.83
N GLU A 204 -7.48 21.72 -42.49
CA GLU A 204 -6.17 22.35 -42.51
C GLU A 204 -5.49 22.19 -41.14
N HIS A 205 -4.26 21.67 -41.13
CA HIS A 205 -3.44 21.44 -39.95
C HIS A 205 -2.25 22.40 -39.93
N GLU A 206 -1.94 22.97 -38.77
CA GLU A 206 -0.71 23.73 -38.55
C GLU A 206 0.48 22.83 -38.17
N GLY A 207 0.51 21.58 -38.68
CA GLY A 207 1.60 20.62 -38.45
C GLY A 207 1.09 19.18 -38.26
N PRO A 208 2.00 18.23 -38.14
CA PRO A 208 1.64 16.83 -37.99
C PRO A 208 0.87 16.56 -36.71
N CYS A 209 -0.27 15.88 -36.80
CA CYS A 209 -1.04 15.41 -35.66
C CYS A 209 -1.11 13.86 -35.64
N ALA A 210 -1.55 13.28 -34.53
CA ALA A 210 -1.62 11.81 -34.37
C ALA A 210 -2.50 11.11 -35.42
N LEU A 211 -3.50 11.81 -35.99
CA LEU A 211 -4.36 11.31 -37.06
C LEU A 211 -3.80 11.56 -38.48
N HIS A 212 -2.95 12.57 -38.60
CA HIS A 212 -2.39 12.99 -39.89
C HIS A 212 -0.89 13.30 -39.71
N PRO A 213 -0.03 12.28 -39.54
CA PRO A 213 1.39 12.46 -39.29
C PRO A 213 2.16 13.08 -40.46
N ASP A 214 1.59 13.06 -41.68
CA ASP A 214 2.18 13.55 -42.93
C ASP A 214 1.59 14.89 -43.40
N ALA A 215 0.80 15.61 -42.55
CA ALA A 215 0.17 16.88 -42.90
C ALA A 215 1.09 18.08 -42.67
#